data_a80d22b1b6119e3ee9949cfb78acfbce
#
_entry.id   a80d22b1b6119e3ee9949cfb78acfbce
#
_cell.length_a   1.000
_cell.length_b   1.000
_cell.length_c   1.000
_cell.angle_alpha   90.00
_cell.angle_beta   90.00
_cell.angle_gamma   90.00
#
_symmetry.space_group_name_H-M   'P 1'
#
loop_
_entity.id
_entity.type
_entity.pdbx_description
1 polymer ?
#
loop_
_entity_poly.entity_id
_entity_poly.type
_entity_poly.pdbx_seq_one_letter_code
_entity_poly.pdbx_strand_id
1 'polypeptide(L)'
;DSRAPLLERRVVLSQYLMRSQEAQHYPAAETGLTYNTWYGKFHLEMVMWHSFHFAVWNQPKYLEWLLEWYRDIAFAPAREIAQRQGFEGVRWMKMTDPSAFEAASNIGSFLVWQQPHPIYMAELVWRTKTSGEAEKFLHDYSEIVEETAKFMASYVNYDAENDRYVIEGACAANESLDE
;
A
#
# COMPACT_ATOMS: atom_id res chain seq x y z
N ASP A 1 -28.82 19.22 16.19
CA ASP A 1 -29.64 18.14 15.63
C ASP A 1 -29.74 17.01 16.65
N SER A 2 -30.93 16.51 16.94
CA SER A 2 -31.17 15.44 17.91
C SER A 2 -30.51 14.10 17.53
N ARG A 3 -30.09 13.94 16.28
CA ARG A 3 -29.35 12.78 15.78
C ARG A 3 -27.83 12.85 16.01
N ALA A 4 -27.30 14.00 16.41
CA ALA A 4 -25.86 14.19 16.56
C ALA A 4 -25.18 13.16 17.50
N PRO A 5 -25.75 12.81 18.69
CA PRO A 5 -25.17 11.80 19.55
C PRO A 5 -25.13 10.39 18.91
N LEU A 6 -26.10 10.06 18.07
CA LEU A 6 -26.12 8.78 17.35
C LEU A 6 -25.04 8.73 16.27
N LEU A 7 -24.84 9.82 15.55
CA LEU A 7 -23.78 9.93 14.55
C LEU A 7 -22.40 9.86 15.18
N GLU A 8 -22.18 10.64 16.24
CA GLU A 8 -20.93 10.62 17.01
C GLU A 8 -20.58 9.20 17.48
N ARG A 9 -21.54 8.50 18.11
CA ARG A 9 -21.37 7.11 18.52
C ARG A 9 -20.93 6.20 17.36
N ARG A 10 -21.53 6.34 16.19
CA ARG A 10 -21.19 5.54 15.02
C ARG A 10 -19.79 5.84 14.51
N VAL A 11 -19.41 7.11 14.45
CA VAL A 11 -18.07 7.53 14.05
C VAL A 11 -17.01 6.97 15.00
N VAL A 12 -17.22 7.16 16.31
CA VAL A 12 -16.29 6.65 17.34
C VAL A 12 -16.18 5.12 17.29
N LEU A 13 -17.30 4.42 17.12
CA LEU A 13 -17.30 2.95 16.99
C LEU A 13 -16.54 2.50 15.75
N SER A 14 -16.75 3.15 14.60
CA SER A 14 -16.03 2.83 13.37
C SER A 14 -14.53 3.05 13.53
N GLN A 15 -14.11 4.17 14.11
CA GLN A 15 -12.70 4.45 14.39
C GLN A 15 -12.09 3.42 15.35
N TYR A 16 -12.82 3.04 16.38
CA TYR A 16 -12.39 2.01 17.32
C TYR A 16 -12.19 0.65 16.64
N LEU A 17 -13.15 0.22 15.81
CA LEU A 17 -13.05 -1.04 15.09
C LEU A 17 -11.87 -1.04 14.12
N MET A 18 -11.71 0.00 13.35
CA MET A 18 -10.57 0.12 12.43
C MET A 18 -9.24 0.14 13.20
N ARG A 19 -9.16 0.91 14.29
CA ARG A 19 -7.96 0.94 15.12
C ARG A 19 -7.61 -0.42 15.71
N SER A 20 -8.59 -1.18 16.16
CA SER A 20 -8.35 -2.49 16.79
C SER A 20 -8.00 -3.59 15.80
N GLN A 21 -8.41 -3.47 14.53
CA GLN A 21 -8.22 -4.51 13.53
C GLN A 21 -7.10 -4.21 12.53
N GLU A 22 -6.90 -2.94 12.17
CA GLU A 22 -6.06 -2.55 11.04
C GLU A 22 -4.78 -1.79 11.45
N ALA A 23 -4.77 -1.12 12.60
CA ALA A 23 -3.66 -0.25 12.98
C ALA A 23 -2.57 -0.98 13.75
N GLN A 24 -1.62 -1.56 13.05
CA GLN A 24 -0.47 -2.27 13.60
C GLN A 24 0.81 -1.91 12.85
N HIS A 25 1.96 -2.42 13.32
CA HIS A 25 3.26 -2.29 12.65
C HIS A 25 3.40 -3.25 11.44
N TYR A 26 2.38 -4.01 11.14
CA TYR A 26 2.29 -4.90 9.98
C TYR A 26 1.00 -4.59 9.22
N PRO A 27 0.96 -4.87 7.92
CA PRO A 27 -0.30 -4.83 7.19
C PRO A 27 -1.35 -5.72 7.87
N ALA A 28 -2.59 -5.28 7.86
CA ALA A 28 -3.68 -6.15 8.30
C ALA A 28 -3.96 -7.23 7.27
N ALA A 29 -4.42 -8.40 7.74
CA ALA A 29 -5.03 -9.37 6.85
C ALA A 29 -6.28 -8.77 6.17
N GLU A 30 -6.66 -9.26 4.99
CA GLU A 30 -7.73 -8.69 4.16
C GLU A 30 -9.03 -8.39 4.93
N THR A 31 -9.40 -9.24 5.85
CA THR A 31 -10.63 -9.10 6.66
C THR A 31 -10.38 -8.69 8.10
N GLY A 32 -9.18 -8.22 8.42
CA GLY A 32 -8.78 -7.90 9.78
C GLY A 32 -8.88 -9.11 10.71
N LEU A 33 -9.33 -8.89 11.94
CA LEU A 33 -9.44 -9.92 12.96
C LEU A 33 -10.83 -10.58 13.04
N THR A 34 -11.82 -10.08 12.30
CA THR A 34 -13.21 -10.51 12.47
C THR A 34 -13.54 -11.82 11.78
N TYR A 35 -12.90 -12.09 10.66
CA TYR A 35 -13.21 -13.27 9.86
C TYR A 35 -12.01 -13.68 9.01
N ASN A 36 -11.63 -14.95 9.04
CA ASN A 36 -10.51 -15.46 8.28
C ASN A 36 -10.91 -15.77 6.84
N THR A 37 -10.86 -14.77 5.97
CA THR A 37 -10.95 -14.93 4.52
C THR A 37 -9.64 -14.62 3.83
N TRP A 38 -9.55 -14.92 2.55
CA TRP A 38 -8.34 -14.67 1.75
C TRP A 38 -7.07 -15.22 2.39
N TYR A 39 -7.23 -16.34 3.12
CA TYR A 39 -6.14 -17.09 3.74
C TYR A 39 -5.38 -16.35 4.84
N GLY A 40 -5.90 -15.26 5.39
CA GLY A 40 -5.23 -14.45 6.41
C GLY A 40 -3.97 -13.75 5.94
N LYS A 41 -3.73 -13.66 4.63
CA LYS A 41 -2.55 -13.03 4.05
C LYS A 41 -2.69 -11.50 4.02
N PHE A 42 -1.55 -10.81 3.97
CA PHE A 42 -1.52 -9.38 3.71
C PHE A 42 -1.72 -9.14 2.22
N HIS A 43 -2.78 -8.44 1.85
CA HIS A 43 -3.10 -8.08 0.49
C HIS A 43 -2.72 -6.62 0.24
N LEU A 44 -1.56 -6.37 -0.37
CA LEU A 44 -1.02 -5.02 -0.50
C LEU A 44 -1.85 -4.11 -1.41
N GLU A 45 -2.66 -4.68 -2.29
CA GLU A 45 -3.61 -3.91 -3.08
C GLU A 45 -4.73 -3.31 -2.21
N MET A 46 -5.02 -3.91 -1.05
CA MET A 46 -6.07 -3.44 -0.14
C MET A 46 -5.54 -2.66 1.07
N VAL A 47 -4.28 -2.84 1.42
CA VAL A 47 -3.67 -2.26 2.64
C VAL A 47 -3.83 -0.74 2.70
N MET A 48 -3.65 -0.03 1.59
CA MET A 48 -3.87 1.42 1.56
C MET A 48 -5.31 1.78 1.92
N TRP A 49 -6.28 1.06 1.36
CA TRP A 49 -7.72 1.31 1.61
C TRP A 49 -8.11 1.06 3.07
N HIS A 50 -7.46 0.11 3.71
CA HIS A 50 -7.66 -0.18 5.14
C HIS A 50 -7.02 0.86 6.07
N SER A 51 -6.04 1.65 5.59
CA SER A 51 -5.15 2.41 6.49
C SER A 51 -5.12 3.92 6.24
N PHE A 52 -5.37 4.41 5.01
CA PHE A 52 -5.19 5.84 4.68
C PHE A 52 -6.08 6.77 5.51
N HIS A 53 -7.24 6.30 5.96
CA HIS A 53 -8.18 7.07 6.76
C HIS A 53 -7.62 7.52 8.11
N PHE A 54 -6.60 6.81 8.65
CA PHE A 54 -5.94 7.23 9.89
C PHE A 54 -5.30 8.62 9.75
N ALA A 55 -4.67 8.92 8.63
CA ALA A 55 -4.13 10.25 8.37
C ALA A 55 -5.25 11.31 8.27
N VAL A 56 -6.35 10.98 7.58
CA VAL A 56 -7.52 11.85 7.42
C VAL A 56 -8.22 12.11 8.76
N TRP A 57 -8.21 11.14 9.68
CA TRP A 57 -8.79 11.25 11.01
C TRP A 57 -7.83 11.84 12.06
N ASN A 58 -6.77 12.49 11.62
CA ASN A 58 -5.75 13.09 12.50
C ASN A 58 -5.04 12.08 13.41
N GLN A 59 -4.83 10.87 12.92
CA GLN A 59 -4.10 9.80 13.58
C GLN A 59 -2.98 9.23 12.68
N PRO A 60 -2.14 10.09 12.06
CA PRO A 60 -1.17 9.68 11.02
C PRO A 60 -0.15 8.66 11.51
N LYS A 61 0.13 8.59 12.81
CA LYS A 61 1.08 7.64 13.38
C LYS A 61 0.76 6.18 13.05
N TYR A 62 -0.52 5.83 12.90
CA TYR A 62 -0.91 4.45 12.56
C TYR A 62 -0.62 4.11 11.11
N LEU A 63 -0.71 5.08 10.22
CA LEU A 63 -0.28 4.93 8.84
C LEU A 63 1.26 4.92 8.72
N GLU A 64 1.95 5.70 9.56
CA GLU A 64 3.42 5.71 9.59
C GLU A 64 3.99 4.38 10.06
N TRP A 65 3.38 3.70 11.04
CA TRP A 65 3.77 2.34 11.45
C TRP A 65 3.71 1.34 10.30
N LEU A 66 2.70 1.46 9.44
CA LEU A 66 2.61 0.62 8.25
C LEU A 66 3.73 0.95 7.25
N LEU A 67 4.07 2.23 7.06
CA LEU A 67 5.17 2.64 6.20
C LEU A 67 6.53 2.15 6.72
N GLU A 68 6.71 2.05 8.05
CA GLU A 68 7.90 1.43 8.65
C GLU A 68 8.06 -0.02 8.20
N TRP A 69 6.97 -0.81 8.14
CA TRP A 69 7.02 -2.16 7.62
C TRP A 69 7.44 -2.21 6.15
N TYR A 70 6.94 -1.32 5.31
CA TYR A 70 7.36 -1.21 3.91
C TYR A 70 8.86 -0.90 3.79
N ARG A 71 9.37 0.03 4.63
CA ARG A 71 10.76 0.44 4.63
C ARG A 71 11.70 -0.64 5.19
N ASP A 72 11.37 -1.18 6.36
CA ASP A 72 12.31 -1.94 7.16
C ASP A 72 12.24 -3.45 6.88
N ILE A 73 11.12 -3.94 6.38
CA ILE A 73 10.89 -5.37 6.16
C ILE A 73 10.63 -5.69 4.69
N ALA A 74 9.69 -5.00 4.05
CA ALA A 74 9.24 -5.36 2.71
C ALA A 74 10.15 -4.87 1.59
N PHE A 75 10.98 -3.87 1.84
CA PHE A 75 11.78 -3.21 0.82
C PHE A 75 12.77 -4.15 0.11
N ALA A 76 13.54 -4.92 0.87
CA ALA A 76 14.52 -5.84 0.32
C ALA A 76 13.88 -6.99 -0.50
N PRO A 77 12.85 -7.71 0.01
CA PRO A 77 12.11 -8.68 -0.79
C PRO A 77 11.46 -8.09 -2.05
N ALA A 78 10.90 -6.88 -1.97
CA ALA A 78 10.30 -6.21 -3.12
C ALA A 78 11.34 -5.85 -4.21
N ARG A 79 12.57 -5.49 -3.80
CA ARG A 79 13.69 -5.26 -4.72
C ARG A 79 14.12 -6.57 -5.42
N GLU A 80 14.23 -7.65 -4.68
CA GLU A 80 14.55 -8.96 -5.24
C GLU A 80 13.52 -9.43 -6.28
N ILE A 81 12.25 -9.19 -6.02
CA ILE A 81 11.16 -9.51 -6.97
C ILE A 81 11.31 -8.71 -8.25
N ALA A 82 11.52 -7.39 -8.17
CA ALA A 82 11.73 -6.53 -9.34
C ALA A 82 12.92 -7.02 -10.17
N GLN A 83 14.07 -7.24 -9.54
CA GLN A 83 15.29 -7.71 -10.19
C GLN A 83 15.12 -9.08 -10.86
N ARG A 84 14.49 -10.03 -10.17
CA ARG A 84 14.22 -11.39 -10.71
C ARG A 84 13.34 -11.32 -11.98
N GLN A 85 12.49 -10.31 -12.07
CA GLN A 85 11.60 -10.11 -13.20
C GLN A 85 12.18 -9.19 -14.28
N GLY A 86 13.40 -8.67 -14.08
CA GLY A 86 14.10 -7.81 -15.05
C GLY A 86 13.69 -6.34 -14.98
N PHE A 87 13.07 -5.90 -13.88
CA PHE A 87 12.68 -4.51 -13.65
C PHE A 87 13.62 -3.80 -12.68
N GLU A 88 13.61 -2.47 -12.74
CA GLU A 88 14.31 -1.60 -11.78
C GLU A 88 13.46 -1.35 -10.53
N GLY A 89 14.08 -0.80 -9.49
CA GLY A 89 13.41 -0.36 -8.28
C GLY A 89 12.86 -1.48 -7.41
N VAL A 90 11.67 -1.25 -6.84
CA VAL A 90 10.98 -2.19 -5.94
C VAL A 90 9.59 -2.50 -6.45
N ARG A 91 9.25 -3.78 -6.49
CA ARG A 91 7.91 -4.25 -6.86
C ARG A 91 7.16 -4.75 -5.63
N TRP A 92 6.10 -4.05 -5.26
CA TRP A 92 5.22 -4.48 -4.19
C TRP A 92 4.34 -5.64 -4.66
N MET A 93 4.45 -6.79 -3.98
CA MET A 93 3.69 -7.99 -4.30
C MET A 93 2.19 -7.81 -4.00
N LYS A 94 1.34 -8.59 -4.66
CA LYS A 94 -0.10 -8.60 -4.38
C LYS A 94 -0.37 -9.08 -2.95
N MET A 95 0.14 -10.27 -2.64
CA MET A 95 -0.04 -10.92 -1.34
C MET A 95 1.30 -11.32 -0.75
N THR A 96 1.40 -11.19 0.55
CA THR A 96 2.62 -11.51 1.28
C THR A 96 2.33 -12.07 2.68
N ASP A 97 3.35 -12.66 3.28
CA ASP A 97 3.41 -12.97 4.70
C ASP A 97 4.00 -11.79 5.51
N PRO A 98 4.09 -11.89 6.85
CA PRO A 98 4.68 -10.85 7.67
C PRO A 98 6.15 -10.50 7.35
N SER A 99 6.91 -11.45 6.79
CA SER A 99 8.31 -11.25 6.37
C SER A 99 8.44 -10.68 4.96
N ALA A 100 7.31 -10.33 4.34
CA ALA A 100 7.19 -9.81 2.97
C ALA A 100 7.62 -10.79 1.87
N PHE A 101 7.64 -12.09 2.14
CA PHE A 101 7.75 -13.08 1.09
C PHE A 101 6.47 -13.17 0.29
N GLU A 102 6.60 -13.17 -1.03
CA GLU A 102 5.47 -13.26 -1.94
C GLU A 102 4.69 -14.56 -1.73
N ALA A 103 3.41 -14.43 -1.43
CA ALA A 103 2.52 -15.56 -1.30
C ALA A 103 1.99 -16.00 -2.66
N ALA A 104 1.75 -17.30 -2.83
CA ALA A 104 1.21 -17.84 -4.07
C ALA A 104 -0.15 -17.22 -4.44
N SER A 105 -0.27 -16.81 -5.69
CA SER A 105 -1.48 -16.23 -6.28
C SER A 105 -1.52 -16.52 -7.78
N ASN A 106 -2.69 -16.85 -8.31
CA ASN A 106 -2.87 -17.11 -9.75
C ASN A 106 -2.62 -15.86 -10.61
N ILE A 107 -2.87 -14.68 -10.04
CA ILE A 107 -2.80 -13.40 -10.74
C ILE A 107 -1.82 -12.40 -10.10
N GLY A 108 -1.12 -12.81 -9.03
CA GLY A 108 -0.28 -11.91 -8.25
C GLY A 108 0.77 -11.18 -9.07
N SER A 109 1.36 -11.87 -10.07
CA SER A 109 2.36 -11.30 -10.97
C SER A 109 1.80 -10.30 -11.98
N PHE A 110 0.50 -10.30 -12.20
CA PHE A 110 -0.16 -9.40 -13.16
C PHE A 110 -0.78 -8.16 -12.49
N LEU A 111 -0.90 -8.15 -11.16
CA LEU A 111 -1.42 -7.00 -10.42
C LEU A 111 -0.32 -5.99 -10.12
N VAL A 112 -0.49 -4.78 -10.64
CA VAL A 112 0.48 -3.69 -10.49
C VAL A 112 -0.16 -2.38 -9.99
N TRP A 113 -1.48 -2.32 -9.85
CA TRP A 113 -2.18 -1.10 -9.46
C TRP A 113 -1.91 -0.67 -8.01
N GLN A 114 -1.40 -1.57 -7.17
CA GLN A 114 -0.96 -1.25 -5.81
C GLN A 114 0.40 -0.54 -5.75
N GLN A 115 1.15 -0.49 -6.84
CA GLN A 115 2.51 0.05 -6.80
C GLN A 115 2.60 1.48 -6.26
N PRO A 116 1.74 2.45 -6.62
CA PRO A 116 1.81 3.81 -6.10
C PRO A 116 1.31 3.97 -4.66
N HIS A 117 0.74 2.94 -4.03
CA HIS A 117 0.15 3.06 -2.70
C HIS A 117 1.12 3.55 -1.62
N PRO A 118 2.36 3.03 -1.50
CA PRO A 118 3.31 3.55 -0.51
C PRO A 118 3.69 5.01 -0.73
N ILE A 119 3.76 5.48 -1.98
CA ILE A 119 4.00 6.88 -2.31
C ILE A 119 2.86 7.75 -1.77
N TYR A 120 1.62 7.36 -2.05
CA TYR A 120 0.44 8.10 -1.60
C TYR A 120 0.32 8.11 -0.06
N MET A 121 0.55 6.97 0.58
CA MET A 121 0.54 6.88 2.04
C MET A 121 1.63 7.75 2.67
N ALA A 122 2.84 7.76 2.10
CA ALA A 122 3.94 8.61 2.54
C ALA A 122 3.60 10.11 2.42
N GLU A 123 2.99 10.53 1.32
CA GLU A 123 2.52 11.90 1.15
C GLU A 123 1.47 12.29 2.20
N LEU A 124 0.51 11.42 2.48
CA LEU A 124 -0.50 11.69 3.51
C LEU A 124 0.12 11.90 4.89
N VAL A 125 1.08 11.07 5.28
CA VAL A 125 1.79 11.23 6.56
C VAL A 125 2.64 12.50 6.55
N TRP A 126 3.40 12.73 5.50
CA TRP A 126 4.24 13.92 5.36
C TRP A 126 3.44 15.23 5.53
N ARG A 127 2.26 15.33 4.94
CA ARG A 127 1.38 16.50 5.05
C ARG A 127 0.93 16.82 6.48
N THR A 128 1.05 15.88 7.40
CA THR A 128 0.68 16.08 8.82
C THR A 128 1.86 16.53 9.69
N LYS A 129 3.08 16.54 9.14
CA LYS A 129 4.31 16.85 9.89
C LYS A 129 4.53 18.35 10.01
N THR A 130 5.14 18.76 11.12
CA THR A 130 5.76 20.10 11.22
C THR A 130 7.01 20.21 10.34
N SER A 131 7.49 21.43 10.08
CA SER A 131 8.60 21.65 9.12
C SER A 131 9.83 20.79 9.41
N GLY A 132 10.31 20.72 10.65
CA GLY A 132 11.49 19.91 10.99
C GLY A 132 11.23 18.40 10.94
N GLU A 133 10.06 17.96 11.32
CA GLU A 133 9.64 16.55 11.18
C GLU A 133 9.44 16.15 9.70
N ALA A 134 8.96 17.07 8.88
CA ALA A 134 8.76 16.86 7.45
C ALA A 134 10.08 16.61 6.71
N GLU A 135 11.14 17.37 7.00
CA GLU A 135 12.47 17.17 6.42
C GLU A 135 13.03 15.79 6.81
N LYS A 136 12.94 15.44 8.10
CA LYS A 136 13.37 14.13 8.56
C LYS A 136 12.59 13.01 7.89
N PHE A 137 11.27 13.14 7.80
CA PHE A 137 10.41 12.16 7.15
C PHE A 137 10.77 11.97 5.67
N LEU A 138 10.99 13.05 4.93
CA LEU A 138 11.44 12.98 3.54
C LEU A 138 12.77 12.22 3.40
N HIS A 139 13.73 12.50 4.28
CA HIS A 139 14.99 11.77 4.30
C HIS A 139 14.79 10.27 4.58
N ASP A 140 13.94 9.92 5.54
CA ASP A 140 13.74 8.54 5.98
C ASP A 140 12.94 7.69 4.98
N TYR A 141 12.12 8.33 4.12
CA TYR A 141 11.20 7.64 3.20
C TYR A 141 11.44 7.94 1.71
N SER A 142 12.41 8.78 1.36
CA SER A 142 12.71 9.11 -0.05
C SER A 142 13.03 7.86 -0.87
N GLU A 143 13.80 6.94 -0.33
CA GLU A 143 14.19 5.71 -1.05
C GLU A 143 12.98 4.85 -1.44
N ILE A 144 11.97 4.69 -0.56
CA ILE A 144 10.74 3.98 -0.91
C ILE A 144 10.04 4.64 -2.10
N VAL A 145 9.91 5.98 -2.05
CA VAL A 145 9.22 6.75 -3.09
C VAL A 145 9.97 6.63 -4.41
N GLU A 146 11.28 6.85 -4.40
CA GLU A 146 12.11 6.81 -5.59
C GLU A 146 12.18 5.42 -6.23
N GLU A 147 12.42 4.38 -5.44
CA GLU A 147 12.52 3.02 -5.95
C GLU A 147 11.17 2.47 -6.42
N THR A 148 10.06 2.87 -5.78
CA THR A 148 8.71 2.58 -6.29
C THR A 148 8.48 3.24 -7.64
N ALA A 149 8.85 4.51 -7.78
CA ALA A 149 8.71 5.25 -9.05
C ALA A 149 9.61 4.65 -10.15
N LYS A 150 10.84 4.22 -9.83
CA LYS A 150 11.73 3.53 -10.77
C LYS A 150 11.10 2.23 -11.30
N PHE A 151 10.50 1.42 -10.42
CA PHE A 151 9.78 0.23 -10.87
C PHE A 151 8.67 0.60 -11.85
N MET A 152 7.81 1.55 -11.48
CA MET A 152 6.71 1.98 -12.34
C MET A 152 7.21 2.48 -13.69
N ALA A 153 8.30 3.25 -13.72
CA ALA A 153 8.90 3.74 -14.96
C ALA A 153 9.52 2.63 -15.82
N SER A 154 10.11 1.60 -15.19
CA SER A 154 10.70 0.46 -15.90
C SER A 154 9.66 -0.55 -16.41
N TYR A 155 8.44 -0.52 -15.87
CA TYR A 155 7.39 -1.46 -16.21
C TYR A 155 6.58 -1.06 -17.45
N VAL A 156 6.54 0.22 -17.78
CA VAL A 156 5.79 0.72 -18.94
C VAL A 156 6.58 0.56 -20.24
N ASN A 157 5.87 0.27 -21.33
CA ASN A 157 6.43 0.21 -22.67
C ASN A 157 6.05 1.45 -23.47
N TYR A 158 7.00 1.98 -24.26
CA TYR A 158 6.72 3.10 -25.15
C TYR A 158 6.23 2.60 -26.50
N ASP A 159 4.98 2.93 -26.83
CA ASP A 159 4.35 2.69 -28.13
C ASP A 159 4.69 3.87 -29.06
N ALA A 160 5.74 3.71 -29.87
CA ALA A 160 6.23 4.75 -30.76
C ALA A 160 5.30 5.08 -31.92
N GLU A 161 4.39 4.17 -32.29
CA GLU A 161 3.43 4.41 -33.38
C GLU A 161 2.34 5.40 -32.94
N ASN A 162 1.96 5.35 -31.67
CA ASN A 162 0.90 6.18 -31.11
C ASN A 162 1.40 7.25 -30.15
N ASP A 163 2.72 7.40 -29.99
CA ASP A 163 3.39 8.37 -29.09
C ASP A 163 2.81 8.33 -27.66
N ARG A 164 2.79 7.14 -27.06
CA ARG A 164 2.24 6.93 -25.70
C ARG A 164 2.96 5.83 -24.95
N TYR A 165 2.84 5.87 -23.63
CA TYR A 165 3.23 4.75 -22.76
C TYR A 165 2.04 3.81 -22.54
N VAL A 166 2.30 2.52 -22.54
CA VAL A 166 1.31 1.47 -22.29
C VAL A 166 1.78 0.54 -21.18
N ILE A 167 0.84 0.00 -20.44
CA ILE A 167 1.07 -1.06 -19.46
C ILE A 167 0.61 -2.37 -20.12
N GLU A 168 1.55 -3.27 -20.35
CA GLU A 168 1.27 -4.58 -20.94
C GLU A 168 1.40 -5.68 -19.90
N GLY A 169 0.61 -6.74 -20.05
CA GLY A 169 0.66 -7.90 -19.16
C GLY A 169 0.19 -7.65 -17.72
N ALA A 170 -0.66 -6.64 -17.52
CA ALA A 170 -1.28 -6.35 -16.23
C ALA A 170 -2.78 -6.66 -16.25
N CYS A 171 -3.31 -7.08 -15.09
CA CYS A 171 -4.74 -7.20 -14.87
C CYS A 171 -5.34 -5.90 -14.36
N ALA A 172 -6.60 -5.68 -14.68
CA ALA A 172 -7.42 -4.66 -14.04
C ALA A 172 -7.66 -4.98 -12.55
N ALA A 173 -8.19 -4.00 -11.81
CA ALA A 173 -8.47 -4.15 -10.39
C ALA A 173 -9.57 -5.18 -10.07
N ASN A 174 -10.40 -5.55 -11.04
CA ASN A 174 -11.39 -6.62 -10.92
C ASN A 174 -10.79 -8.03 -10.95
N GLU A 175 -9.47 -8.12 -11.15
CA GLU A 175 -8.72 -9.38 -11.18
C GLU A 175 -9.19 -10.37 -12.28
N SER A 176 -9.76 -9.86 -13.37
CA SER A 176 -10.11 -10.65 -14.54
C SER A 176 -9.00 -10.58 -15.59
N LEU A 177 -8.69 -11.74 -16.18
CA LEU A 177 -7.79 -11.85 -17.35
C LEU A 177 -8.55 -11.86 -18.67
N ASP A 178 -9.87 -11.81 -18.62
CA ASP A 178 -10.76 -11.92 -19.78
C ASP A 178 -11.12 -10.55 -20.40
N GLU A 179 -10.48 -9.46 -19.95
CA GLU A 179 -10.70 -8.09 -20.43
C GLU A 179 -9.55 -7.56 -21.27
#